data_7cd492dcf874ff266b6cfb390637ba4e
#
_entry.id   7cd492dcf874ff266b6cfb390637ba4e
#
_cell.length_a   1.000
_cell.length_b   1.000
_cell.length_c   1.000
_cell.angle_alpha   90.00
_cell.angle_beta   90.00
_cell.angle_gamma   90.00
#
_symmetry.space_group_name_H-M   'P 1'
#
loop_
_entity.id
_entity.type
_entity.pdbx_description
1 polymer ?
#
loop_
_entity_poly.entity_id
_entity_poly.type
_entity_poly.pdbx_seq_one_letter_code
_entity_poly.pdbx_strand_id
1 'polypeptide(L)'
;AYAEAYRDKVRAMILDGAVDPNADPIKADLAQAAAFQQAFNDYAADCAKEPTCPLGTDPDKAVEAYRDLVDPLVDKPMRTADPRGLGYSDAIVGTIMALYSPNLWRHLTQALTEMNEGHGDTMLALADMYMRRDPQGHYTNATDARIAVNCVDQPPVTDRDKVIEEDRQMREVAPFMSYGEFTGHAPLSTCAFWPVPPTSTPHSVSAPGLPPVL
;
A
#
# COMPACT_ATOMS: atom_id res chain seq x y z
N ALA A 1 4.94 -11.37 -21.65
CA ALA A 1 6.16 -12.20 -21.73
C ALA A 1 5.84 -13.64 -22.17
N TYR A 2 5.16 -14.51 -21.33
CA TYR A 2 4.95 -15.93 -21.69
C TYR A 2 4.24 -16.11 -23.03
N ALA A 3 3.15 -15.39 -23.25
CA ALA A 3 2.37 -15.47 -24.49
C ALA A 3 3.13 -14.99 -25.73
N GLU A 4 4.06 -14.06 -25.58
CA GLU A 4 4.94 -13.63 -26.70
C GLU A 4 5.98 -14.69 -27.04
N ALA A 5 6.61 -15.27 -26.00
CA ALA A 5 7.66 -16.27 -26.17
C ALA A 5 7.11 -17.63 -26.63
N TYR A 6 5.91 -18.02 -26.20
CA TYR A 6 5.36 -19.37 -26.37
C TYR A 6 3.90 -19.36 -26.81
N ARG A 7 3.54 -18.52 -27.78
CA ARG A 7 2.15 -18.32 -28.22
C ARG A 7 1.42 -19.59 -28.64
N ASP A 8 2.15 -20.53 -29.27
CA ASP A 8 1.64 -21.85 -29.70
C ASP A 8 1.39 -22.82 -28.54
N LYS A 9 1.82 -22.48 -27.32
CA LYS A 9 1.57 -23.23 -26.08
C LYS A 9 0.38 -22.67 -25.28
N VAL A 10 -0.19 -21.56 -25.72
CA VAL A 10 -1.30 -20.91 -25.00
C VAL A 10 -2.63 -21.38 -25.59
N ARG A 11 -3.37 -22.19 -24.83
CA ARG A 11 -4.73 -22.61 -25.17
C ARG A 11 -5.78 -21.62 -24.66
N ALA A 12 -5.58 -21.08 -23.49
CA ALA A 12 -6.41 -20.04 -22.86
C ALA A 12 -5.55 -19.27 -21.87
N MET A 13 -5.89 -18.02 -21.62
CA MET A 13 -5.18 -17.18 -20.65
C MET A 13 -6.16 -16.32 -19.86
N ILE A 14 -6.01 -16.30 -18.56
CA ILE A 14 -6.71 -15.41 -17.62
C ILE A 14 -5.64 -14.57 -16.94
N LEU A 15 -5.82 -13.25 -16.95
CA LEU A 15 -4.93 -12.28 -16.31
C LEU A 15 -5.67 -11.67 -15.13
N ASP A 16 -5.30 -12.08 -13.92
CA ASP A 16 -5.85 -11.56 -12.68
C ASP A 16 -4.89 -10.50 -12.10
N GLY A 17 -5.37 -9.26 -11.94
CA GLY A 17 -4.56 -8.15 -11.47
C GLY A 17 -3.42 -7.77 -12.42
N ALA A 18 -3.65 -7.89 -13.73
CA ALA A 18 -2.64 -7.61 -14.74
C ALA A 18 -2.12 -6.18 -14.67
N VAL A 19 -0.80 -6.04 -14.79
CA VAL A 19 -0.11 -4.75 -14.85
C VAL A 19 0.26 -4.44 -16.31
N ASP A 20 0.04 -3.19 -16.74
CA ASP A 20 0.50 -2.73 -18.04
C ASP A 20 2.04 -2.61 -18.03
N PRO A 21 2.76 -3.37 -18.85
CA PRO A 21 4.23 -3.33 -18.89
C PRO A 21 4.78 -1.99 -19.42
N ASN A 22 3.94 -1.14 -20.03
CA ASN A 22 4.33 0.19 -20.48
C ASN A 22 3.91 1.30 -19.50
N ALA A 23 3.26 0.96 -18.39
CA ALA A 23 2.85 1.98 -17.43
C ALA A 23 4.06 2.73 -16.88
N ASP A 24 3.96 4.04 -16.82
CA ASP A 24 4.88 4.86 -16.05
C ASP A 24 4.77 4.47 -14.57
N PRO A 25 5.87 4.06 -13.90
CA PRO A 25 5.81 3.57 -12.53
C PRO A 25 5.25 4.60 -11.55
N ILE A 26 5.60 5.86 -11.68
CA ILE A 26 5.06 6.94 -10.82
C ILE A 26 3.55 7.06 -10.99
N LYS A 27 3.05 7.02 -12.23
CA LYS A 27 1.61 7.07 -12.47
C LYS A 27 0.88 5.83 -11.94
N ALA A 28 1.51 4.67 -12.00
CA ALA A 28 0.94 3.45 -11.44
C ALA A 28 0.85 3.52 -9.91
N ASP A 29 1.89 4.02 -9.24
CA ASP A 29 1.92 4.20 -7.79
C ASP A 29 0.89 5.25 -7.32
N LEU A 30 0.76 6.37 -8.03
CA LEU A 30 -0.25 7.39 -7.75
C LEU A 30 -1.68 6.84 -7.95
N ALA A 31 -1.91 6.06 -9.00
CA ALA A 31 -3.23 5.45 -9.25
C ALA A 31 -3.58 4.43 -8.14
N GLN A 32 -2.62 3.64 -7.69
CA GLN A 32 -2.82 2.72 -6.57
C GLN A 32 -3.12 3.47 -5.26
N ALA A 33 -2.37 4.53 -4.97
CA ALA A 33 -2.59 5.36 -3.79
C ALA A 33 -3.98 6.03 -3.81
N ALA A 34 -4.39 6.57 -4.97
CA ALA A 34 -5.73 7.13 -5.16
C ALA A 34 -6.83 6.08 -4.94
N ALA A 35 -6.63 4.84 -5.39
CA ALA A 35 -7.56 3.74 -5.14
C ALA A 35 -7.67 3.39 -3.65
N PHE A 36 -6.57 3.40 -2.89
CA PHE A 36 -6.60 3.22 -1.45
C PHE A 36 -7.27 4.39 -0.74
N GLN A 37 -7.05 5.64 -1.20
CA GLN A 37 -7.78 6.78 -0.66
C GLN A 37 -9.28 6.65 -0.89
N GLN A 38 -9.70 6.21 -2.06
CA GLN A 38 -11.12 5.96 -2.33
C GLN A 38 -11.67 4.88 -1.40
N ALA A 39 -10.97 3.76 -1.23
CA ALA A 39 -11.37 2.71 -0.29
C ALA A 39 -11.44 3.21 1.17
N PHE A 40 -10.53 4.11 1.57
CA PHE A 40 -10.57 4.76 2.87
C PHE A 40 -11.82 5.66 3.01
N ASN A 41 -12.13 6.45 1.99
CA ASN A 41 -13.32 7.30 1.98
C ASN A 41 -14.61 6.48 2.05
N ASP A 42 -14.66 5.35 1.31
CA ASP A 42 -15.81 4.43 1.34
C ASP A 42 -15.97 3.80 2.75
N TYR A 43 -14.86 3.38 3.37
CA TYR A 43 -14.84 2.92 4.76
C TYR A 43 -15.33 4.00 5.72
N ALA A 44 -14.80 5.22 5.61
CA ALA A 44 -15.19 6.34 6.46
C ALA A 44 -16.69 6.67 6.36
N ALA A 45 -17.22 6.66 5.14
CA ALA A 45 -18.65 6.88 4.88
C ALA A 45 -19.52 5.75 5.45
N ASP A 46 -19.03 4.51 5.45
CA ASP A 46 -19.73 3.39 6.07
C ASP A 46 -19.67 3.47 7.61
N CYS A 47 -18.50 3.72 8.16
CA CYS A 47 -18.27 3.89 9.60
C CYS A 47 -19.12 5.03 10.18
N ALA A 48 -19.19 6.15 9.49
CA ALA A 48 -19.92 7.36 9.95
C ALA A 48 -21.45 7.17 10.11
N LYS A 49 -22.01 6.05 9.60
CA LYS A 49 -23.41 5.68 9.85
C LYS A 49 -23.64 5.26 11.30
N GLU A 50 -22.62 4.86 12.00
CA GLU A 50 -22.68 4.43 13.40
C GLU A 50 -22.20 5.55 14.31
N PRO A 51 -22.96 5.90 15.36
CA PRO A 51 -22.59 6.96 16.32
C PRO A 51 -21.27 6.69 17.05
N THR A 52 -20.83 5.42 17.07
CA THR A 52 -19.61 4.95 17.74
C THR A 52 -18.41 4.87 16.80
N CYS A 53 -18.48 5.39 15.57
CA CYS A 53 -17.37 5.40 14.64
C CYS A 53 -16.15 6.09 15.27
N PRO A 54 -14.98 5.43 15.33
CA PRO A 54 -13.77 6.00 15.95
C PRO A 54 -13.22 7.22 15.21
N LEU A 55 -13.61 7.43 13.95
CA LEU A 55 -13.25 8.59 13.14
C LEU A 55 -14.34 9.70 13.16
N GLY A 56 -15.39 9.51 13.97
CA GLY A 56 -16.53 10.42 14.02
C GLY A 56 -17.60 10.13 12.97
N THR A 57 -18.66 10.94 12.99
CA THR A 57 -19.84 10.78 12.11
C THR A 57 -19.83 11.71 10.90
N ASP A 58 -18.76 12.45 10.71
CA ASP A 58 -18.54 13.33 9.55
C ASP A 58 -17.43 12.73 8.68
N PRO A 59 -17.77 12.07 7.55
CA PRO A 59 -16.77 11.41 6.70
C PRO A 59 -15.76 12.39 6.08
N ASP A 60 -16.11 13.66 5.93
CA ASP A 60 -15.20 14.67 5.38
C ASP A 60 -14.06 15.01 6.37
N LYS A 61 -14.22 14.69 7.66
CA LYS A 61 -13.19 14.85 8.70
C LYS A 61 -12.43 13.57 9.02
N ALA A 62 -12.77 12.45 8.38
CA ALA A 62 -12.22 11.15 8.73
C ALA A 62 -10.70 11.07 8.50
N VAL A 63 -10.18 11.73 7.45
CA VAL A 63 -8.73 11.78 7.20
C VAL A 63 -8.01 12.55 8.32
N GLU A 64 -8.55 13.68 8.76
CA GLU A 64 -7.99 14.46 9.86
C GLU A 64 -7.99 13.63 11.15
N ALA A 65 -9.14 13.07 11.52
CA ALA A 65 -9.26 12.21 12.71
C ALA A 65 -8.33 10.98 12.66
N TYR A 66 -8.15 10.37 11.50
CA TYR A 66 -7.22 9.27 11.31
C TYR A 66 -5.76 9.71 11.50
N ARG A 67 -5.38 10.84 10.91
CA ARG A 67 -4.02 11.39 11.05
C ARG A 67 -3.70 11.78 12.48
N ASP A 68 -4.65 12.33 13.22
CA ASP A 68 -4.49 12.64 14.65
C ASP A 68 -4.15 11.42 15.49
N LEU A 69 -4.61 10.21 15.05
CA LEU A 69 -4.27 8.94 15.70
C LEU A 69 -2.91 8.39 15.28
N VAL A 70 -2.54 8.52 14.00
CA VAL A 70 -1.36 7.82 13.47
C VAL A 70 -0.10 8.66 13.42
N ASP A 71 -0.21 9.97 13.16
CA ASP A 71 0.96 10.86 13.04
C ASP A 71 1.83 10.87 14.31
N PRO A 72 1.29 10.86 15.54
CA PRO A 72 2.10 10.79 16.77
C PRO A 72 2.94 9.51 16.90
N LEU A 73 2.58 8.44 16.16
CA LEU A 73 3.30 7.16 16.19
C LEU A 73 4.69 7.23 15.55
N VAL A 74 4.99 8.29 14.80
CA VAL A 74 6.33 8.53 14.26
C VAL A 74 7.34 8.75 15.38
N ASP A 75 6.96 9.53 16.39
CA ASP A 75 7.84 9.87 17.50
C ASP A 75 7.76 8.84 18.64
N LYS A 76 6.58 8.25 18.84
CA LYS A 76 6.35 7.33 19.96
C LYS A 76 5.38 6.22 19.54
N PRO A 77 5.88 4.98 19.39
CA PRO A 77 5.04 3.81 19.16
C PRO A 77 3.98 3.64 20.24
N MET A 78 2.76 3.28 19.84
CA MET A 78 1.67 2.99 20.76
C MET A 78 1.88 1.64 21.43
N ARG A 79 1.40 1.53 22.65
CA ARG A 79 1.51 0.31 23.46
C ARG A 79 0.73 -0.83 22.82
N THR A 80 1.35 -2.01 22.82
CA THR A 80 0.75 -3.30 22.43
C THR A 80 1.24 -4.39 23.39
N ALA A 81 0.64 -5.57 23.33
CA ALA A 81 1.13 -6.76 24.01
C ALA A 81 2.49 -7.24 23.42
N ASP A 82 2.68 -7.06 22.12
CA ASP A 82 3.98 -7.27 21.45
C ASP A 82 4.95 -6.14 21.86
N PRO A 83 6.18 -6.46 22.32
CA PRO A 83 7.14 -5.45 22.78
C PRO A 83 7.60 -4.46 21.69
N ARG A 84 7.33 -4.71 20.40
CA ARG A 84 7.62 -3.75 19.32
C ARG A 84 6.81 -2.44 19.47
N GLY A 85 5.58 -2.54 20.00
CA GLY A 85 4.61 -1.48 19.90
C GLY A 85 4.07 -1.31 18.49
N LEU A 86 3.08 -0.45 18.32
CA LEU A 86 2.54 -0.04 17.02
C LEU A 86 3.22 1.24 16.57
N GLY A 87 4.06 1.17 15.54
CA GLY A 87 4.67 2.33 14.90
C GLY A 87 3.80 2.90 13.77
N TYR A 88 4.16 4.10 13.27
CA TYR A 88 3.46 4.76 12.17
C TYR A 88 3.33 3.86 10.93
N SER A 89 4.44 3.27 10.49
CA SER A 89 4.43 2.40 9.30
C SER A 89 3.52 1.18 9.48
N ASP A 90 3.49 0.59 10.68
CA ASP A 90 2.60 -0.53 10.97
C ASP A 90 1.13 -0.10 10.93
N ALA A 91 0.79 1.09 11.45
CA ALA A 91 -0.57 1.62 11.40
C ALA A 91 -1.05 1.84 9.96
N ILE A 92 -0.21 2.44 9.10
CA ILE A 92 -0.52 2.61 7.68
C ILE A 92 -0.70 1.25 6.99
N VAL A 93 0.21 0.31 7.19
CA VAL A 93 0.17 -1.02 6.56
C VAL A 93 -1.05 -1.82 7.04
N GLY A 94 -1.38 -1.77 8.34
CA GLY A 94 -2.56 -2.41 8.90
C GLY A 94 -3.85 -1.83 8.33
N THR A 95 -3.92 -0.52 8.16
CA THR A 95 -5.04 0.15 7.50
C THR A 95 -5.17 -0.29 6.04
N ILE A 96 -4.08 -0.27 5.28
CA ILE A 96 -4.05 -0.77 3.89
C ILE A 96 -4.54 -2.22 3.83
N MET A 97 -4.10 -3.09 4.74
CA MET A 97 -4.57 -4.48 4.79
C MET A 97 -6.09 -4.55 4.91
N ALA A 98 -6.68 -3.74 5.77
CA ALA A 98 -8.13 -3.74 5.97
C ALA A 98 -8.90 -3.17 4.75
N LEU A 99 -8.30 -2.22 4.02
CA LEU A 99 -8.91 -1.60 2.84
C LEU A 99 -8.98 -2.53 1.62
N TYR A 100 -8.23 -3.63 1.57
CA TYR A 100 -8.34 -4.62 0.49
C TYR A 100 -9.71 -5.30 0.41
N SER A 101 -10.49 -5.31 1.50
CA SER A 101 -11.80 -5.97 1.51
C SER A 101 -12.74 -5.35 2.53
N PRO A 102 -13.99 -5.02 2.14
CA PRO A 102 -15.02 -4.57 3.09
C PRO A 102 -15.29 -5.54 4.24
N ASN A 103 -15.00 -6.83 4.07
CA ASN A 103 -15.12 -7.82 5.15
C ASN A 103 -14.15 -7.56 6.32
N LEU A 104 -13.08 -6.79 6.08
CA LEU A 104 -12.10 -6.42 7.10
C LEU A 104 -12.40 -5.07 7.77
N TRP A 105 -13.36 -4.29 7.28
CA TRP A 105 -13.68 -2.96 7.83
C TRP A 105 -14.07 -2.98 9.30
N ARG A 106 -14.78 -4.03 9.74
CA ARG A 106 -15.08 -4.21 11.16
C ARG A 106 -13.82 -4.31 12.03
N HIS A 107 -12.76 -4.94 11.51
CA HIS A 107 -11.49 -5.04 12.23
C HIS A 107 -10.73 -3.72 12.21
N LEU A 108 -10.85 -2.94 11.14
CA LEU A 108 -10.31 -1.57 11.09
C LEU A 108 -11.02 -0.69 12.11
N THR A 109 -12.36 -0.75 12.19
CA THR A 109 -13.13 -0.01 13.20
C THR A 109 -12.71 -0.40 14.62
N GLN A 110 -12.57 -1.69 14.90
CA GLN A 110 -12.06 -2.17 16.18
C GLN A 110 -10.65 -1.63 16.47
N ALA A 111 -9.73 -1.75 15.51
CA ALA A 111 -8.37 -1.29 15.66
C ALA A 111 -8.29 0.22 15.98
N LEU A 112 -9.04 1.05 15.25
CA LEU A 112 -9.08 2.50 15.48
C LEU A 112 -9.74 2.85 16.82
N THR A 113 -10.74 2.07 17.26
CA THR A 113 -11.35 2.25 18.58
C THR A 113 -10.33 1.95 19.69
N GLU A 114 -9.61 0.84 19.59
CA GLU A 114 -8.52 0.49 20.52
C GLU A 114 -7.39 1.53 20.52
N MET A 115 -7.05 2.10 19.34
CA MET A 115 -6.07 3.18 19.24
C MET A 115 -6.52 4.46 19.95
N ASN A 116 -7.81 4.81 19.89
CA ASN A 116 -8.37 5.92 20.68
C ASN A 116 -8.25 5.68 22.20
N GLU A 117 -8.21 4.42 22.62
CA GLU A 117 -8.00 4.02 24.01
C GLU A 117 -6.50 3.85 24.38
N GLY A 118 -5.59 4.07 23.43
CA GLY A 118 -4.14 3.97 23.61
C GLY A 118 -3.57 2.56 23.47
N HIS A 119 -4.26 1.68 22.75
CA HIS A 119 -3.86 0.29 22.49
C HIS A 119 -3.80 0.01 20.99
N GLY A 120 -2.69 -0.57 20.51
CA GLY A 120 -2.45 -0.80 19.09
C GLY A 120 -2.51 -2.26 18.63
N ASP A 121 -3.02 -3.17 19.45
CA ASP A 121 -2.90 -4.62 19.22
C ASP A 121 -3.59 -5.10 17.94
N THR A 122 -4.84 -4.70 17.73
CA THR A 122 -5.59 -5.10 16.53
C THR A 122 -5.00 -4.48 15.26
N MET A 123 -4.55 -3.22 15.31
CA MET A 123 -3.89 -2.59 14.16
C MET A 123 -2.57 -3.28 13.82
N LEU A 124 -1.76 -3.62 14.85
CA LEU A 124 -0.52 -4.37 14.65
C LEU A 124 -0.77 -5.77 14.08
N ALA A 125 -1.85 -6.45 14.49
CA ALA A 125 -2.24 -7.73 13.91
C ALA A 125 -2.63 -7.63 12.43
N LEU A 126 -3.31 -6.55 12.02
CA LEU A 126 -3.59 -6.28 10.61
C LEU A 126 -2.31 -6.03 9.82
N ALA A 127 -1.35 -5.30 10.38
CA ALA A 127 -0.04 -5.10 9.77
C ALA A 127 0.74 -6.42 9.63
N ASP A 128 0.75 -7.25 10.67
CA ASP A 128 1.38 -8.58 10.64
C ASP A 128 0.74 -9.50 9.59
N MET A 129 -0.58 -9.41 9.41
CA MET A 129 -1.28 -10.15 8.35
C MET A 129 -0.78 -9.71 6.95
N TYR A 130 -0.63 -8.42 6.71
CA TYR A 130 -0.09 -7.90 5.44
C TYR A 130 1.35 -8.34 5.22
N MET A 131 2.18 -8.21 6.25
CA MET A 131 3.61 -8.53 6.21
C MET A 131 3.89 -10.03 6.33
N ARG A 132 2.84 -10.85 6.48
CA ARG A 132 2.93 -12.32 6.65
C ARG A 132 3.86 -12.71 7.80
N ARG A 133 3.72 -12.03 8.93
CA ARG A 133 4.40 -12.36 10.17
C ARG A 133 3.57 -13.36 10.96
N ASP A 134 4.20 -14.44 11.42
CA ASP A 134 3.53 -15.45 12.23
C ASP A 134 3.46 -15.05 13.74
N PRO A 135 2.64 -15.75 14.55
CA PRO A 135 2.55 -15.46 15.98
C PRO A 135 3.86 -15.68 16.76
N GLN A 136 4.83 -16.37 16.19
CA GLN A 136 6.16 -16.58 16.75
C GLN A 136 7.13 -15.45 16.39
N GLY A 137 6.69 -14.50 15.59
CA GLY A 137 7.47 -13.33 15.18
C GLY A 137 8.33 -13.54 13.95
N HIS A 138 8.15 -14.63 13.19
CA HIS A 138 8.89 -14.88 11.97
C HIS A 138 8.16 -14.31 10.77
N TYR A 139 8.90 -13.67 9.88
CA TYR A 139 8.40 -13.20 8.59
C TYR A 139 8.68 -14.25 7.52
N THR A 140 7.76 -14.38 6.57
CA THR A 140 8.07 -15.10 5.33
C THR A 140 9.01 -14.23 4.45
N ASN A 141 9.62 -14.83 3.43
CA ASN A 141 10.43 -14.09 2.46
C ASN A 141 9.60 -13.34 1.40
N ALA A 142 8.29 -13.27 1.54
CA ALA A 142 7.41 -12.72 0.51
C ALA A 142 7.70 -11.24 0.20
N THR A 143 7.96 -10.43 1.24
CA THR A 143 8.30 -9.01 1.06
C THR A 143 9.66 -8.84 0.40
N ASP A 144 10.67 -9.58 0.85
CA ASP A 144 12.02 -9.52 0.27
C ASP A 144 12.01 -9.97 -1.19
N ALA A 145 11.31 -11.07 -1.50
CA ALA A 145 11.15 -11.57 -2.87
C ALA A 145 10.42 -10.54 -3.75
N ARG A 146 9.37 -9.89 -3.25
CA ARG A 146 8.65 -8.85 -3.99
C ARG A 146 9.56 -7.65 -4.29
N ILE A 147 10.34 -7.18 -3.32
CA ILE A 147 11.29 -6.09 -3.53
C ILE A 147 12.33 -6.50 -4.56
N ALA A 148 12.93 -7.69 -4.43
CA ALA A 148 13.94 -8.19 -5.35
C ALA A 148 13.41 -8.28 -6.79
N VAL A 149 12.20 -8.81 -6.99
CA VAL A 149 11.57 -8.92 -8.31
C VAL A 149 11.27 -7.52 -8.87
N ASN A 150 10.61 -6.66 -8.11
CA ASN A 150 10.25 -5.31 -8.59
C ASN A 150 11.48 -4.50 -8.99
N CYS A 151 12.58 -4.59 -8.23
CA CYS A 151 13.79 -3.83 -8.51
C CYS A 151 14.58 -4.33 -9.74
N VAL A 152 14.32 -5.54 -10.25
CA VAL A 152 14.92 -6.03 -11.49
C VAL A 152 13.94 -6.02 -12.68
N ASP A 153 12.65 -5.83 -12.42
CA ASP A 153 11.63 -5.75 -13.47
C ASP A 153 11.55 -4.37 -14.11
N GLN A 154 11.86 -3.30 -13.37
CA GLN A 154 11.75 -1.94 -13.86
C GLN A 154 12.99 -1.10 -13.50
N PRO A 155 13.39 -0.16 -14.39
CA PRO A 155 14.43 0.81 -14.05
C PRO A 155 14.04 1.63 -12.82
N PRO A 156 14.95 1.81 -11.85
CA PRO A 156 14.65 2.62 -10.67
C PRO A 156 14.52 4.11 -11.03
N VAL A 157 13.63 4.81 -10.35
CA VAL A 157 13.56 6.27 -10.41
C VAL A 157 14.68 6.84 -9.51
N THR A 158 15.69 7.44 -10.12
CA THR A 158 16.84 8.05 -9.43
C THR A 158 16.90 9.58 -9.54
N ASP A 159 16.04 10.13 -10.38
CA ASP A 159 15.87 11.58 -10.54
C ASP A 159 15.15 12.14 -9.31
N ARG A 160 15.88 12.94 -8.53
CA ARG A 160 15.38 13.48 -7.26
C ARG A 160 14.21 14.44 -7.44
N ASP A 161 14.18 15.21 -8.52
CA ASP A 161 13.10 16.16 -8.77
C ASP A 161 11.80 15.41 -9.08
N LYS A 162 11.90 14.29 -9.80
CA LYS A 162 10.75 13.41 -10.05
C LYS A 162 10.22 12.78 -8.75
N VAL A 163 11.10 12.32 -7.88
CA VAL A 163 10.71 11.71 -6.60
C VAL A 163 10.07 12.72 -5.65
N ILE A 164 10.58 13.96 -5.63
CA ILE A 164 9.98 15.06 -4.87
C ILE A 164 8.60 15.42 -5.42
N GLU A 165 8.47 15.49 -6.75
CA GLU A 165 7.16 15.75 -7.37
C GLU A 165 6.16 14.60 -7.15
N GLU A 166 6.62 13.36 -7.17
CA GLU A 166 5.83 12.19 -6.80
C GLU A 166 5.32 12.28 -5.34
N ASP A 167 6.19 12.62 -4.37
CA ASP A 167 5.77 12.83 -2.98
C ASP A 167 4.71 13.92 -2.86
N ARG A 168 4.86 15.03 -3.59
CA ARG A 168 3.86 16.11 -3.62
C ARG A 168 2.51 15.60 -4.13
N GLN A 169 2.51 14.88 -5.26
CA GLN A 169 1.30 14.33 -5.85
C GLN A 169 0.68 13.23 -4.97
N MET A 170 1.51 12.39 -4.34
CA MET A 170 1.06 11.34 -3.41
C MET A 170 0.25 11.94 -2.25
N ARG A 171 0.71 13.06 -1.70
CA ARG A 171 0.02 13.79 -0.62
C ARG A 171 -1.33 14.35 -1.05
N GLU A 172 -1.47 14.73 -2.31
CA GLU A 172 -2.74 15.23 -2.88
C GLU A 172 -3.73 14.09 -3.13
N VAL A 173 -3.27 12.95 -3.65
CA VAL A 173 -4.15 11.86 -4.04
C VAL A 173 -4.47 10.89 -2.90
N ALA A 174 -3.60 10.81 -1.88
CA ALA A 174 -3.76 9.88 -0.76
C ALA A 174 -3.35 10.50 0.59
N PRO A 175 -4.04 11.56 1.04
CA PRO A 175 -3.70 12.27 2.27
C PRO A 175 -3.75 11.39 3.53
N PHE A 176 -4.55 10.32 3.58
CA PHE A 176 -4.57 9.44 4.76
C PHE A 176 -3.25 8.67 4.97
N MET A 177 -2.48 8.43 3.88
CA MET A 177 -1.18 7.74 3.93
C MET A 177 0.01 8.69 4.10
N SER A 178 -0.23 10.00 4.07
CA SER A 178 0.83 11.00 4.00
C SER A 178 1.16 11.56 5.37
N TYR A 179 2.43 11.47 5.77
CA TYR A 179 2.91 12.02 7.05
C TYR A 179 3.33 13.48 6.92
N GLY A 180 2.94 14.28 7.91
CA GLY A 180 3.37 15.66 8.04
C GLY A 180 3.04 16.54 6.83
N GLU A 181 3.82 17.60 6.65
CA GLU A 181 3.70 18.54 5.53
C GLU A 181 4.72 18.23 4.43
N PHE A 182 4.44 18.70 3.22
CA PHE A 182 5.41 18.63 2.13
C PHE A 182 6.64 19.51 2.42
N THR A 183 7.80 18.89 2.47
CA THR A 183 9.06 19.56 2.83
C THR A 183 9.94 19.92 1.63
N GLY A 184 9.58 19.49 0.41
CA GLY A 184 10.43 19.58 -0.77
C GLY A 184 11.58 18.57 -0.76
N HIS A 185 11.53 17.55 0.10
CA HIS A 185 12.49 16.47 0.19
C HIS A 185 11.76 15.13 0.24
N ALA A 186 12.23 14.17 -0.56
CA ALA A 186 11.73 12.81 -0.54
C ALA A 186 12.89 11.81 -0.67
N PRO A 187 12.84 10.66 0.01
CA PRO A 187 13.86 9.63 -0.11
C PRO A 187 13.73 8.89 -1.44
N LEU A 188 14.87 8.47 -2.00
CA LEU A 188 14.85 7.51 -3.10
C LEU A 188 14.34 6.14 -2.60
N SER A 189 13.66 5.42 -3.49
CA SER A 189 13.19 4.06 -3.19
C SER A 189 14.35 3.08 -2.98
N THR A 190 14.07 1.94 -2.35
CA THR A 190 15.03 0.84 -2.16
C THR A 190 15.64 0.39 -3.49
N CYS A 191 14.89 0.43 -4.58
CA CYS A 191 15.36 0.03 -5.90
C CYS A 191 16.45 0.94 -6.47
N ALA A 192 16.52 2.20 -6.04
CA ALA A 192 17.61 3.11 -6.43
C ALA A 192 18.99 2.66 -5.91
N PHE A 193 19.00 1.81 -4.87
CA PHE A 193 20.22 1.26 -4.24
C PHE A 193 20.39 -0.24 -4.51
N TRP A 194 19.51 -0.83 -5.35
CA TRP A 194 19.57 -2.25 -5.63
C TRP A 194 20.82 -2.58 -6.44
N PRO A 195 21.64 -3.60 -6.05
CA PRO A 195 22.95 -3.84 -6.62
C PRO A 195 22.92 -4.52 -7.99
N VAL A 196 21.73 -5.01 -8.40
CA VAL A 196 21.57 -5.72 -9.68
C VAL A 196 20.78 -4.82 -10.64
N PRO A 197 21.26 -4.63 -11.87
CA PRO A 197 20.54 -3.81 -12.85
C PRO A 197 19.22 -4.49 -13.28
N PRO A 198 18.24 -3.69 -13.79
CA PRO A 198 17.02 -4.25 -14.35
C PRO A 198 17.32 -5.23 -15.48
N THR A 199 16.59 -6.34 -15.50
CA THR A 199 16.71 -7.39 -16.53
C THR A 199 15.58 -7.32 -17.56
N SER A 200 14.51 -6.59 -17.25
CA SER A 200 13.37 -6.37 -18.13
C SER A 200 13.48 -5.02 -18.84
N THR A 201 13.04 -4.99 -20.09
CA THR A 201 12.85 -3.73 -20.84
C THR A 201 11.36 -3.59 -21.13
N PRO A 202 10.71 -2.57 -20.55
CA PRO A 202 9.29 -2.28 -20.84
C PRO A 202 9.06 -2.16 -22.35
N HIS A 203 8.06 -2.86 -22.88
CA HIS A 203 7.70 -2.82 -24.29
C HIS A 203 6.22 -3.18 -24.47
N SER A 204 5.65 -2.76 -25.60
CA SER A 204 4.29 -3.15 -25.97
C SER A 204 4.22 -4.63 -26.26
N VAL A 205 3.36 -5.35 -25.55
CA VAL A 205 3.16 -6.78 -25.74
C VAL A 205 2.55 -7.05 -27.12
N SER A 206 3.16 -7.96 -27.87
CA SER A 206 2.66 -8.39 -29.19
C SER A 206 2.60 -9.91 -29.28
N ALA A 207 1.41 -10.46 -29.25
CA ALA A 207 1.18 -11.90 -29.36
C ALA A 207 0.00 -12.18 -30.32
N PRO A 208 0.16 -11.90 -31.64
CA PRO A 208 -0.91 -12.11 -32.61
C PRO A 208 -1.29 -13.59 -32.71
N GLY A 209 -2.58 -13.86 -32.89
CA GLY A 209 -3.11 -15.21 -33.03
C GLY A 209 -3.37 -15.95 -31.72
N LEU A 210 -3.25 -15.27 -30.57
CA LEU A 210 -3.71 -15.84 -29.30
C LEU A 210 -5.24 -16.02 -29.29
N PRO A 211 -5.73 -17.04 -28.55
CA PRO A 211 -7.15 -17.11 -28.18
C PRO A 211 -7.53 -15.89 -27.35
N PRO A 212 -8.85 -15.62 -27.16
CA PRO A 212 -9.30 -14.55 -26.30
C PRO A 212 -8.66 -14.61 -24.92
N VAL A 213 -8.20 -13.45 -24.44
CA VAL A 213 -7.63 -13.29 -23.08
C VAL A 213 -8.71 -12.64 -22.21
N LEU A 214 -8.94 -13.19 -21.04
CA LEU A 214 -9.86 -12.70 -20.01
C LEU A 214 -9.10 -12.01 -18.89
#